data_624f82af5ba98a0e9e7bca16a4a71930
#
_entry.id   624f82af5ba98a0e9e7bca16a4a71930
#
_cell.length_a   1.000
_cell.length_b   1.000
_cell.length_c   1.000
_cell.angle_alpha   90.00
_cell.angle_beta   90.00
_cell.angle_gamma   90.00
#
_symmetry.space_group_name_H-M   'P 1'
#
loop_
_entity.id
_entity.type
_entity.pdbx_description
1 polymer ?
#
loop_
_entity_poly.entity_id
_entity_poly.type
_entity_poly.pdbx_seq_one_letter_code
_entity_poly.pdbx_strand_id
1 'polypeptide(L)'
;MEISLTRGRQIVHTVTQTFGFRTFEVRPGDGLYLNGQKIRLKGVCRHSFWPDSGRCLSRQISYDDVRLIQSMNMNAVRMSHYPPDTHFLEACDELGLYVLDELAGWQKPPYDTEIGKKLVRQMVTRDVCHPCVLFWDNGNEGGWNRELDDQFALYDPQKRTVLHPWESFNGIDTD
;
A
#
# COMPACT_ATOMS: atom_id res chain seq x y z
N MET A 1 19.05 -0.59 -4.58
CA MET A 1 19.88 -1.70 -4.01
C MET A 1 20.06 -2.77 -5.06
N GLU A 2 21.27 -3.24 -5.19
CA GLU A 2 21.60 -4.37 -6.08
C GLU A 2 21.97 -5.58 -5.23
N ILE A 3 21.41 -6.73 -5.55
CA ILE A 3 21.67 -8.00 -4.86
C ILE A 3 22.18 -8.99 -5.88
N SER A 4 23.41 -9.47 -5.72
CA SER A 4 24.04 -10.41 -6.64
C SER A 4 24.24 -11.78 -6.00
N LEU A 5 23.83 -12.81 -6.71
CA LEU A 5 24.17 -14.20 -6.41
C LEU A 5 25.50 -14.54 -7.08
N THR A 6 26.46 -15.06 -6.31
CA THR A 6 27.79 -15.40 -6.85
C THR A 6 28.10 -16.88 -6.66
N ARG A 7 28.89 -17.44 -7.61
CA ARG A 7 29.56 -18.73 -7.50
C ARG A 7 31.06 -18.48 -7.53
N GLY A 8 31.68 -18.48 -6.34
CA GLY A 8 33.07 -18.02 -6.20
C GLY A 8 33.20 -16.54 -6.56
N ARG A 9 33.96 -16.20 -7.58
CA ARG A 9 34.12 -14.82 -8.07
C ARG A 9 33.16 -14.43 -9.22
N GLN A 10 32.40 -15.38 -9.72
CA GLN A 10 31.50 -15.15 -10.84
C GLN A 10 30.10 -14.75 -10.33
N ILE A 11 29.57 -13.61 -10.81
CA ILE A 11 28.17 -13.24 -10.64
C ILE A 11 27.34 -14.12 -11.58
N VAL A 12 26.37 -14.86 -11.01
CA VAL A 12 25.46 -15.75 -11.76
C VAL A 12 24.06 -15.18 -11.91
N HIS A 13 23.68 -14.23 -11.05
CA HIS A 13 22.41 -13.53 -11.13
C HIS A 13 22.47 -12.22 -10.36
N THR A 14 21.76 -11.19 -10.83
CA THR A 14 21.62 -9.90 -10.14
C THR A 14 20.17 -9.45 -10.17
N VAL A 15 19.68 -8.96 -9.03
CA VAL A 15 18.36 -8.34 -8.89
C VAL A 15 18.54 -6.93 -8.38
N THR A 16 17.83 -5.99 -8.99
CA THR A 16 17.76 -4.60 -8.51
C THR A 16 16.43 -4.38 -7.80
N GLN A 17 16.47 -3.89 -6.57
CA GLN A 17 15.32 -3.50 -5.79
C GLN A 17 15.38 -2.00 -5.50
N THR A 18 14.34 -1.28 -5.94
CA THR A 18 14.13 0.12 -5.56
C THR A 18 13.50 0.19 -4.17
N PHE A 19 13.91 1.16 -3.38
CA PHE A 19 13.32 1.45 -2.07
C PHE A 19 13.58 2.91 -1.72
N GLY A 20 12.88 3.44 -0.72
CA GLY A 20 13.07 4.82 -0.27
C GLY A 20 13.15 4.93 1.24
N PHE A 21 13.83 5.97 1.72
CA PHE A 21 13.88 6.31 3.14
C PHE A 21 12.93 7.45 3.43
N ARG A 22 12.12 7.30 4.47
CA ARG A 22 11.27 8.33 5.03
C ARG A 22 10.95 8.01 6.48
N THR A 23 10.52 9.02 7.23
CA THR A 23 9.81 8.83 8.50
C THR A 23 8.34 9.18 8.27
N PHE A 24 7.45 8.32 8.75
CA PHE A 24 6.02 8.57 8.75
C PHE A 24 5.46 8.28 10.13
N GLU A 25 4.72 9.24 10.68
CA GLU A 25 4.20 9.18 12.05
C GLU A 25 2.71 9.52 12.03
N VAL A 26 1.95 8.73 12.77
CA VAL A 26 0.57 9.04 13.18
C VAL A 26 0.63 9.55 14.60
N ARG A 27 0.27 10.81 14.82
CA ARG A 27 0.24 11.43 16.17
C ARG A 27 -1.21 11.54 16.62
N PRO A 28 -1.65 10.74 17.61
CA PRO A 28 -3.04 10.74 18.08
C PRO A 28 -3.51 12.14 18.48
N GLY A 29 -4.69 12.54 17.97
CA GLY A 29 -5.27 13.87 18.25
C GLY A 29 -4.59 15.05 17.58
N ASP A 30 -3.51 14.84 16.81
CA ASP A 30 -2.75 15.90 16.13
C ASP A 30 -2.77 15.69 14.60
N GLY A 31 -2.35 14.54 14.09
CA GLY A 31 -2.42 14.24 12.65
C GLY A 31 -1.25 13.40 12.13
N LEU A 32 -1.03 13.52 10.81
CA LEU A 32 -0.01 12.76 10.08
C LEU A 32 1.23 13.61 9.85
N TYR A 33 2.40 12.99 10.00
CA TYR A 33 3.69 13.64 9.79
C TYR A 33 4.56 12.81 8.86
N LEU A 34 5.09 13.45 7.82
CA LEU A 34 6.05 12.86 6.91
C LEU A 34 7.37 13.66 6.99
N ASN A 35 8.46 12.99 7.30
CA ASN A 35 9.78 13.62 7.49
C ASN A 35 9.73 14.84 8.42
N GLY A 36 8.95 14.72 9.50
CA GLY A 36 8.76 15.76 10.51
C GLY A 36 7.82 16.90 10.10
N GLN A 37 7.27 16.90 8.89
CA GLN A 37 6.31 17.90 8.42
C GLN A 37 4.89 17.35 8.52
N LYS A 38 3.97 18.16 9.05
CA LYS A 38 2.54 17.81 9.13
C LYS A 38 1.95 17.78 7.72
N ILE A 39 1.28 16.70 7.39
CA ILE A 39 0.63 16.51 6.09
C ILE A 39 -0.87 16.28 6.24
N ARG A 40 -1.60 16.49 5.15
CA ARG A 40 -2.99 16.07 4.99
C ARG A 40 -3.09 15.23 3.73
N LEU A 41 -3.76 14.11 3.83
CA LEU A 41 -4.08 13.29 2.67
C LEU A 41 -5.36 13.84 2.01
N LYS A 42 -5.28 14.06 0.70
CA LYS A 42 -6.41 14.38 -0.17
C LYS A 42 -6.38 13.32 -1.26
N GLY A 43 -7.32 12.42 -1.24
CA GLY A 43 -7.23 11.24 -2.08
C GLY A 43 -8.54 10.81 -2.69
N VAL A 44 -8.42 9.79 -3.50
CA VAL A 44 -9.51 9.07 -4.14
C VAL A 44 -9.36 7.58 -3.90
N CYS A 45 -10.46 6.84 -4.01
CA CYS A 45 -10.42 5.40 -4.15
C CYS A 45 -10.19 5.04 -5.61
N ARG A 46 -9.37 4.02 -5.87
CA ARG A 46 -9.07 3.57 -7.22
C ARG A 46 -9.24 2.06 -7.35
N HIS A 47 -10.00 1.65 -8.34
CA HIS A 47 -10.03 0.27 -8.81
C HIS A 47 -9.03 0.05 -9.95
N SER A 48 -8.36 -1.12 -9.95
CA SER A 48 -7.58 -1.58 -11.11
C SER A 48 -8.54 -2.07 -12.18
N PHE A 49 -8.96 -1.17 -13.08
CA PHE A 49 -9.91 -1.45 -14.14
C PHE A 49 -9.67 -0.55 -15.36
N TRP A 50 -9.75 -1.15 -16.55
CA TRP A 50 -9.71 -0.43 -17.82
C TRP A 50 -10.76 -0.98 -18.78
N PRO A 51 -11.47 -0.13 -19.57
CA PRO A 51 -12.59 -0.57 -20.40
C PRO A 51 -12.25 -1.71 -21.37
N ASP A 52 -11.08 -1.67 -21.99
CA ASP A 52 -10.68 -2.61 -23.02
C ASP A 52 -10.02 -3.89 -22.48
N SER A 53 -9.41 -3.84 -21.30
CA SER A 53 -8.61 -4.93 -20.74
C SER A 53 -9.11 -5.46 -19.40
N GLY A 54 -10.20 -4.91 -18.86
CA GLY A 54 -10.74 -5.26 -17.54
C GLY A 54 -9.73 -4.97 -16.45
N ARG A 55 -9.34 -5.98 -15.68
CA ARG A 55 -8.40 -5.84 -14.56
C ARG A 55 -6.93 -6.04 -14.94
N CYS A 56 -6.62 -6.24 -16.21
CA CYS A 56 -5.25 -6.34 -16.72
C CYS A 56 -4.76 -4.97 -17.19
N LEU A 57 -4.08 -4.24 -16.30
CA LEU A 57 -3.60 -2.91 -16.61
C LEU A 57 -2.16 -2.93 -17.13
N SER A 58 -1.85 -2.01 -18.03
CA SER A 58 -0.48 -1.79 -18.47
C SER A 58 0.24 -0.82 -17.52
N ARG A 59 1.59 -0.85 -17.54
CA ARG A 59 2.42 0.14 -16.85
C ARG A 59 2.03 1.57 -17.24
N GLN A 60 1.77 1.82 -18.53
CA GLN A 60 1.39 3.14 -19.02
C GLN A 60 0.10 3.64 -18.38
N ILE A 61 -0.94 2.81 -18.30
CA ILE A 61 -2.21 3.14 -17.65
C ILE A 61 -2.00 3.52 -16.19
N SER A 62 -1.13 2.80 -15.47
CA SER A 62 -0.83 3.12 -14.08
C SER A 62 -0.20 4.50 -13.91
N TYR A 63 0.75 4.86 -14.76
CA TYR A 63 1.36 6.19 -14.73
C TYR A 63 0.37 7.29 -15.11
N ASP A 64 -0.50 7.03 -16.06
CA ASP A 64 -1.53 7.99 -16.49
C ASP A 64 -2.59 8.19 -15.39
N ASP A 65 -2.99 7.14 -14.69
CA ASP A 65 -3.87 7.22 -13.53
C ASP A 65 -3.26 8.08 -12.41
N VAL A 66 -1.98 7.87 -12.07
CA VAL A 66 -1.30 8.68 -11.05
C VAL A 66 -1.25 10.14 -11.46
N ARG A 67 -0.89 10.45 -12.72
CA ARG A 67 -0.90 11.84 -13.24
C ARG A 67 -2.29 12.46 -13.20
N LEU A 68 -3.32 11.68 -13.53
CA LEU A 68 -4.71 12.14 -13.48
C LEU A 68 -5.11 12.50 -12.03
N ILE A 69 -4.82 11.64 -11.07
CA ILE A 69 -5.08 11.89 -9.64
C ILE A 69 -4.37 13.18 -9.19
N GLN A 70 -3.11 13.34 -9.55
CA GLN A 70 -2.34 14.55 -9.21
C GLN A 70 -2.89 15.81 -9.90
N SER A 71 -3.39 15.70 -11.14
CA SER A 71 -3.99 16.83 -11.87
C SER A 71 -5.24 17.38 -11.19
N MET A 72 -5.91 16.56 -10.36
CA MET A 72 -7.03 16.97 -9.51
C MET A 72 -6.58 17.57 -8.16
N ASN A 73 -5.28 17.88 -8.01
CA ASN A 73 -4.69 18.36 -6.76
C ASN A 73 -4.84 17.37 -5.58
N MET A 74 -4.82 16.08 -5.88
CA MET A 74 -4.81 15.00 -4.91
C MET A 74 -3.37 14.51 -4.68
N ASN A 75 -3.10 14.01 -3.47
CA ASN A 75 -1.79 13.50 -3.09
C ASN A 75 -1.82 12.07 -2.53
N ALA A 76 -2.99 11.46 -2.51
CA ALA A 76 -3.17 10.12 -1.98
C ALA A 76 -4.16 9.30 -2.81
N VAL A 77 -4.04 7.98 -2.70
CA VAL A 77 -4.96 7.02 -3.30
C VAL A 77 -5.16 5.85 -2.35
N ARG A 78 -6.40 5.41 -2.20
CA ARG A 78 -6.73 4.16 -1.55
C ARG A 78 -6.96 3.08 -2.61
N MET A 79 -6.35 1.93 -2.41
CA MET A 79 -6.47 0.81 -3.32
C MET A 79 -7.74 0.01 -3.02
N SER A 80 -8.84 0.41 -3.64
CA SER A 80 -10.14 -0.26 -3.46
C SER A 80 -10.27 -1.44 -4.42
N HIS A 81 -10.54 -2.63 -3.99
CA HIS A 81 -10.51 -3.15 -2.60
C HIS A 81 -9.60 -4.37 -2.60
N TYR A 82 -8.37 -4.20 -3.03
CA TYR A 82 -7.35 -5.24 -3.22
C TYR A 82 -6.00 -4.61 -3.56
N PRO A 83 -4.89 -5.31 -3.30
CA PRO A 83 -3.57 -4.80 -3.63
C PRO A 83 -3.43 -4.49 -5.13
N PRO A 84 -2.79 -3.38 -5.51
CA PRO A 84 -2.63 -2.98 -6.91
C PRO A 84 -1.55 -3.80 -7.62
N ASP A 85 -1.42 -3.57 -8.92
CA ASP A 85 -0.25 -4.02 -9.67
C ASP A 85 1.03 -3.33 -9.17
N THR A 86 2.15 -4.04 -9.16
CA THR A 86 3.46 -3.50 -8.71
C THR A 86 3.85 -2.24 -9.48
N HIS A 87 3.60 -2.20 -10.80
CA HIS A 87 3.89 -1.01 -11.61
C HIS A 87 3.05 0.22 -11.24
N PHE A 88 1.92 0.06 -10.54
CA PHE A 88 1.18 1.19 -9.99
C PHE A 88 1.87 1.76 -8.76
N LEU A 89 2.38 0.92 -7.86
CA LEU A 89 3.18 1.37 -6.72
C LEU A 89 4.49 2.03 -7.16
N GLU A 90 5.14 1.48 -8.20
CA GLU A 90 6.31 2.10 -8.83
C GLU A 90 6.00 3.50 -9.36
N ALA A 91 4.85 3.67 -10.03
CA ALA A 91 4.40 4.98 -10.51
C ALA A 91 4.13 5.96 -9.34
N CYS A 92 3.53 5.46 -8.25
CA CYS A 92 3.30 6.25 -7.03
C CYS A 92 4.61 6.68 -6.37
N ASP A 93 5.61 5.79 -6.31
CA ASP A 93 6.94 6.11 -5.78
C ASP A 93 7.65 7.18 -6.62
N GLU A 94 7.64 7.02 -7.95
CA GLU A 94 8.33 7.91 -8.87
C GLU A 94 7.68 9.29 -8.98
N LEU A 95 6.34 9.35 -8.96
CA LEU A 95 5.59 10.58 -9.15
C LEU A 95 5.17 11.25 -7.83
N GLY A 96 5.33 10.56 -6.69
CA GLY A 96 5.08 11.13 -5.37
C GLY A 96 3.60 11.12 -4.95
N LEU A 97 2.88 10.02 -5.19
CA LEU A 97 1.50 9.80 -4.71
C LEU A 97 1.50 8.84 -3.52
N TYR A 98 0.85 9.20 -2.42
CA TYR A 98 0.76 8.34 -1.24
C TYR A 98 -0.31 7.26 -1.41
N VAL A 99 -0.06 6.08 -0.83
CA VAL A 99 -0.92 4.90 -1.00
C VAL A 99 -1.38 4.37 0.35
N LEU A 100 -2.67 4.06 0.42
CA LEU A 100 -3.26 3.17 1.40
C LEU A 100 -3.48 1.84 0.69
N ASP A 101 -2.66 0.84 1.02
CA ASP A 101 -2.65 -0.44 0.33
C ASP A 101 -3.56 -1.43 1.05
N GLU A 102 -4.52 -2.00 0.31
CA GLU A 102 -5.63 -2.74 0.91
C GLU A 102 -5.51 -4.24 0.72
N LEU A 103 -5.59 -4.97 1.83
CA LEU A 103 -5.87 -6.40 1.81
C LEU A 103 -7.33 -6.59 1.38
N ALA A 104 -7.54 -7.32 0.29
CA ALA A 104 -8.89 -7.53 -0.20
C ALA A 104 -9.78 -8.15 0.89
N GLY A 105 -10.90 -7.53 1.19
CA GLY A 105 -11.92 -7.97 2.13
C GLY A 105 -13.14 -7.09 1.94
N TRP A 106 -14.31 -7.71 1.74
CA TRP A 106 -15.52 -6.96 1.41
C TRP A 106 -16.65 -7.37 2.32
N GLN A 107 -17.08 -6.44 3.18
CA GLN A 107 -18.24 -6.68 4.05
C GLN A 107 -18.13 -7.98 4.87
N LYS A 108 -19.20 -8.73 5.01
CA LYS A 108 -19.26 -9.97 5.78
C LYS A 108 -19.50 -11.18 4.88
N PRO A 109 -18.92 -12.35 5.18
CA PRO A 109 -18.04 -12.63 6.31
C PRO A 109 -16.61 -12.09 6.08
N PRO A 110 -15.85 -11.79 7.17
CA PRO A 110 -14.43 -11.49 7.05
C PRO A 110 -13.66 -12.70 6.54
N TYR A 111 -12.41 -12.48 6.10
CA TYR A 111 -11.54 -13.58 5.71
C TYR A 111 -11.38 -14.63 6.81
N ASP A 112 -11.27 -15.88 6.38
CA ASP A 112 -10.67 -16.94 7.18
C ASP A 112 -9.26 -16.53 7.63
N THR A 113 -8.96 -16.69 8.92
CA THR A 113 -7.72 -16.24 9.52
C THR A 113 -6.49 -16.90 8.90
N GLU A 114 -6.54 -18.19 8.60
CA GLU A 114 -5.39 -18.91 8.05
C GLU A 114 -5.13 -18.55 6.58
N ILE A 115 -6.17 -18.29 5.82
CA ILE A 115 -6.05 -17.75 4.46
C ILE A 115 -5.55 -16.31 4.54
N GLY A 116 -6.13 -15.49 5.41
CA GLY A 116 -5.76 -14.10 5.61
C GLY A 116 -4.29 -13.91 5.97
N LYS A 117 -3.73 -14.73 6.88
CA LYS A 117 -2.29 -14.71 7.21
C LYS A 117 -1.39 -14.89 5.98
N LYS A 118 -1.77 -15.78 5.06
CA LYS A 118 -1.02 -16.01 3.82
C LYS A 118 -1.10 -14.80 2.89
N LEU A 119 -2.28 -14.21 2.77
CA LEU A 119 -2.50 -13.03 1.93
C LEU A 119 -1.77 -11.80 2.47
N VAL A 120 -1.83 -11.53 3.78
CA VAL A 120 -1.06 -10.46 4.44
C VAL A 120 0.44 -10.63 4.16
N ARG A 121 0.96 -11.85 4.38
CA ARG A 121 2.37 -12.14 4.09
C ARG A 121 2.73 -11.82 2.64
N GLN A 122 1.91 -12.26 1.68
CA GLN A 122 2.18 -12.06 0.25
C GLN A 122 2.15 -10.57 -0.10
N MET A 123 1.13 -9.84 0.34
CA MET A 123 0.98 -8.41 0.08
C MET A 123 2.13 -7.62 0.70
N VAL A 124 2.33 -7.74 2.01
CA VAL A 124 3.34 -6.95 2.72
C VAL A 124 4.75 -7.25 2.22
N THR A 125 5.12 -8.54 2.00
CA THR A 125 6.46 -8.86 1.50
C THR A 125 6.71 -8.37 0.07
N ARG A 126 5.67 -8.24 -0.75
CA ARG A 126 5.76 -7.66 -2.09
C ARG A 126 5.95 -6.15 -2.03
N ASP A 127 5.18 -5.46 -1.15
CA ASP A 127 4.98 -4.02 -1.25
C ASP A 127 5.72 -3.21 -0.18
N VAL A 128 6.35 -3.87 0.80
CA VAL A 128 7.03 -3.23 1.95
C VAL A 128 8.14 -2.25 1.55
N CYS A 129 8.79 -2.47 0.41
CA CYS A 129 9.87 -1.60 -0.09
C CYS A 129 9.37 -0.32 -0.77
N HIS A 130 8.06 -0.18 -1.04
CA HIS A 130 7.49 1.01 -1.64
C HIS A 130 7.31 2.13 -0.61
N PRO A 131 8.06 3.25 -0.71
CA PRO A 131 7.95 4.36 0.23
C PRO A 131 6.62 5.13 0.11
N CYS A 132 5.91 5.01 -1.01
CA CYS A 132 4.58 5.61 -1.19
C CYS A 132 3.52 4.99 -0.26
N VAL A 133 3.65 3.72 0.12
CA VAL A 133 2.70 3.05 1.02
C VAL A 133 2.86 3.62 2.43
N LEU A 134 1.82 4.31 2.92
CA LEU A 134 1.78 4.90 4.26
C LEU A 134 0.99 4.05 5.26
N PHE A 135 -0.04 3.36 4.80
CA PHE A 135 -0.93 2.55 5.62
C PHE A 135 -1.19 1.20 4.95
N TRP A 136 -1.51 0.23 5.78
CA TRP A 136 -2.13 -1.02 5.37
C TRP A 136 -3.62 -0.99 5.72
N ASP A 137 -4.49 -1.20 4.76
CA ASP A 137 -5.92 -1.33 5.02
C ASP A 137 -6.28 -2.81 5.15
N ASN A 138 -6.93 -3.18 6.26
CA ASN A 138 -7.39 -4.55 6.50
C ASN A 138 -8.86 -4.70 6.06
N GLY A 139 -9.08 -4.74 4.74
CA GLY A 139 -10.41 -4.94 4.15
C GLY A 139 -11.25 -3.67 4.03
N ASN A 140 -12.54 -3.85 3.75
CA ASN A 140 -13.50 -2.78 3.48
C ASN A 140 -14.86 -3.04 4.14
N GLU A 141 -15.55 -1.97 4.57
CA GLU A 141 -16.98 -1.99 5.02
C GLU A 141 -17.32 -3.10 6.02
N GLY A 142 -16.50 -3.31 7.04
CA GLY A 142 -16.68 -4.37 8.04
C GLY A 142 -16.18 -5.75 7.59
N GLY A 143 -15.53 -5.84 6.42
CA GLY A 143 -14.90 -7.06 5.91
C GLY A 143 -13.50 -7.34 6.46
N TRP A 144 -13.06 -6.57 7.47
CA TRP A 144 -11.78 -6.79 8.13
C TRP A 144 -11.83 -7.98 9.10
N ASN A 145 -10.71 -8.66 9.21
CA ASN A 145 -10.47 -9.65 10.24
C ASN A 145 -9.38 -9.16 11.20
N ARG A 146 -9.77 -8.72 12.40
CA ARG A 146 -8.85 -8.14 13.40
C ARG A 146 -7.77 -9.10 13.90
N GLU A 147 -7.97 -10.40 13.76
CA GLU A 147 -6.92 -11.39 14.07
C GLU A 147 -5.72 -11.29 13.13
N LEU A 148 -5.85 -10.53 12.02
CA LEU A 148 -4.77 -10.32 11.06
C LEU A 148 -3.92 -9.08 11.35
N ASP A 149 -4.35 -8.17 12.23
CA ASP A 149 -3.69 -6.88 12.44
C ASP A 149 -2.21 -7.05 12.83
N ASP A 150 -1.91 -7.92 13.77
CA ASP A 150 -0.54 -8.20 14.19
C ASP A 150 0.31 -8.90 13.09
N GLN A 151 -0.34 -9.49 12.10
CA GLN A 151 0.37 -10.19 11.02
C GLN A 151 1.09 -9.23 10.08
N PHE A 152 0.55 -8.02 9.87
CA PHE A 152 1.21 -7.00 9.06
C PHE A 152 2.57 -6.63 9.64
N ALA A 153 2.65 -6.42 10.96
CA ALA A 153 3.88 -6.05 11.64
C ALA A 153 4.98 -7.13 11.62
N LEU A 154 4.62 -8.39 11.34
CA LEU A 154 5.61 -9.49 11.20
C LEU A 154 6.47 -9.33 9.93
N TYR A 155 5.93 -8.70 8.90
CA TYR A 155 6.58 -8.58 7.58
C TYR A 155 6.92 -7.13 7.23
N ASP A 156 6.45 -6.16 8.02
CA ASP A 156 6.76 -4.74 7.86
C ASP A 156 7.71 -4.25 8.95
N PRO A 157 9.01 -4.06 8.67
CA PRO A 157 9.97 -3.53 9.64
C PRO A 157 9.60 -2.13 10.16
N GLN A 158 8.84 -1.35 9.39
CA GLN A 158 8.40 -0.01 9.78
C GLN A 158 7.14 -0.05 10.66
N LYS A 159 6.47 -1.19 10.76
CA LYS A 159 5.24 -1.39 11.53
C LYS A 159 4.20 -0.31 11.22
N ARG A 160 3.95 -0.11 9.90
CA ARG A 160 2.94 0.85 9.44
C ARG A 160 1.61 0.54 10.09
N THR A 161 0.85 1.60 10.34
CA THR A 161 -0.49 1.49 10.93
C THR A 161 -1.41 0.68 10.02
N VAL A 162 -2.18 -0.23 10.64
CA VAL A 162 -3.26 -0.97 9.99
C VAL A 162 -4.58 -0.22 10.22
N LEU A 163 -5.30 0.08 9.16
CA LEU A 163 -6.59 0.77 9.20
C LEU A 163 -7.75 -0.22 8.97
N HIS A 164 -8.88 0.14 9.54
CA HIS A 164 -10.17 -0.54 9.30
C HIS A 164 -11.13 0.52 8.77
N PRO A 165 -11.45 0.54 7.47
CA PRO A 165 -12.41 1.48 6.91
C PRO A 165 -13.74 1.45 7.66
N TRP A 166 -14.32 2.64 7.92
CA TRP A 166 -15.46 2.90 8.80
C TRP A 166 -15.19 2.87 10.31
N GLU A 167 -13.93 2.83 10.71
CA GLU A 167 -13.59 2.98 12.11
C GLU A 167 -12.66 4.17 12.35
N SER A 168 -12.88 4.91 13.41
CA SER A 168 -11.91 5.89 13.88
C SER A 168 -10.72 5.16 14.51
N PHE A 169 -9.50 5.55 14.13
CA PHE A 169 -8.27 5.00 14.67
C PHE A 169 -7.34 6.13 15.07
N ASN A 170 -6.95 6.17 16.36
CA ASN A 170 -6.05 7.19 16.89
C ASN A 170 -6.42 8.65 16.51
N GLY A 171 -7.71 8.95 16.41
CA GLY A 171 -8.21 10.24 15.96
C GLY A 171 -8.15 10.48 14.45
N ILE A 172 -7.88 9.45 13.67
CA ILE A 172 -8.03 9.45 12.22
C ILE A 172 -9.41 8.85 11.91
N ASP A 173 -10.21 9.61 11.19
CA ASP A 173 -11.46 9.13 10.63
C ASP A 173 -11.14 8.36 9.34
N THR A 174 -11.67 7.15 9.22
CA THR A 174 -11.42 6.25 8.08
C THR A 174 -12.64 6.12 7.16
N ASP A 175 -13.66 6.97 7.34
CA ASP A 175 -14.83 7.03 6.47
C ASP A 175 -14.51 7.64 5.09
#